data_10d0ce89641cfb903b98d5de518d4da8
#
_entry.id   10d0ce89641cfb903b98d5de518d4da8
#
_cell.length_a   1.000
_cell.length_b   1.000
_cell.length_c   1.000
_cell.angle_alpha   90.00
_cell.angle_beta   90.00
_cell.angle_gamma   90.00
#
_symmetry.space_group_name_H-M   'P 1'
#
loop_
_entity.id
_entity.type
_entity.pdbx_description
1 polymer ?
#
loop_
_entity_poly.entity_id
_entity_poly.type
_entity_poly.pdbx_seq_one_letter_code
_entity_poly.pdbx_strand_id
1 'polypeptide(L)'
;MFRRAAARPGNLAHLERVEALTRDRFGLDPADLVFVSEEVPRQPGFPPLETVVLFWAGGERHRLRIFRPVAEVGPGDLPPAWLRPALRDDGEGECY
;
A
#
# COMPACT_ATOMS: atom_id res chain seq x y z
N MET A 1 -20.84 -8.10 -2.73
CA MET A 1 -20.33 -7.54 -1.59
C MET A 1 -18.87 -7.83 -1.46
N PHE A 2 -18.17 -6.85 -1.02
CA PHE A 2 -16.81 -6.95 -0.99
C PHE A 2 -16.29 -6.96 0.39
N ARG A 3 -15.25 -7.69 0.61
CA ARG A 3 -14.77 -7.88 1.91
C ARG A 3 -13.33 -7.55 1.97
N ARG A 4 -12.92 -6.84 2.97
CA ARG A 4 -11.57 -6.50 3.12
C ARG A 4 -10.96 -7.27 4.22
N ALA A 5 -9.82 -7.89 3.95
CA ALA A 5 -9.07 -8.51 5.02
C ALA A 5 -8.71 -7.49 6.09
N ALA A 6 -8.57 -6.26 5.69
CA ALA A 6 -8.21 -5.19 6.61
C ALA A 6 -9.27 -4.94 7.65
N ALA A 7 -10.49 -5.43 7.44
CA ALA A 7 -11.55 -5.21 8.39
C ALA A 7 -11.39 -6.04 9.66
N ARG A 8 -10.40 -6.91 9.72
CA ARG A 8 -10.20 -7.74 10.90
C ARG A 8 -9.83 -6.87 12.09
N PRO A 9 -10.35 -7.24 13.28
CA PRO A 9 -9.95 -6.53 14.49
C PRO A 9 -8.45 -6.62 14.70
N GLY A 10 -7.87 -5.57 15.21
CA GLY A 10 -6.45 -5.54 15.49
C GLY A 10 -5.59 -5.06 14.36
N ASN A 11 -6.15 -4.94 13.14
CA ASN A 11 -5.34 -4.49 12.02
C ASN A 11 -5.32 -2.98 11.85
N LEU A 12 -6.25 -2.27 12.48
CA LEU A 12 -6.35 -0.84 12.24
C LEU A 12 -5.05 -0.11 12.60
N ALA A 13 -4.46 -0.45 13.74
CA ALA A 13 -3.22 0.21 14.14
C ALA A 13 -2.11 -0.07 13.15
N HIS A 14 -2.07 -1.27 12.59
CA HIS A 14 -1.05 -1.61 11.60
C HIS A 14 -1.28 -0.87 10.29
N LEU A 15 -2.54 -0.73 9.89
CA LEU A 15 -2.85 0.04 8.68
C LEU A 15 -2.43 1.49 8.85
N GLU A 16 -2.70 2.06 10.02
CA GLU A 16 -2.31 3.44 10.29
C GLU A 16 -0.80 3.60 10.33
N ARG A 17 -0.12 2.60 10.87
CA ARG A 17 1.33 2.63 10.92
C ARG A 17 1.92 2.61 9.52
N VAL A 18 1.39 1.77 8.63
CA VAL A 18 1.89 1.70 7.27
C VAL A 18 1.57 2.99 6.52
N GLU A 19 0.42 3.58 6.78
CA GLU A 19 0.10 4.88 6.18
C GLU A 19 1.14 5.92 6.61
N ALA A 20 1.48 5.95 7.89
CA ALA A 20 2.46 6.90 8.38
C ALA A 20 3.85 6.66 7.77
N LEU A 21 4.23 5.40 7.63
CA LEU A 21 5.49 5.06 6.99
C LEU A 21 5.53 5.55 5.55
N THR A 22 4.42 5.41 4.85
CA THR A 22 4.33 5.84 3.45
C THR A 22 4.44 7.34 3.34
N ARG A 23 3.72 8.06 4.19
CA ARG A 23 3.77 9.52 4.17
C ARG A 23 5.18 10.02 4.47
N ASP A 24 5.83 9.39 5.42
CA ASP A 24 7.18 9.80 5.78
C ASP A 24 8.17 9.49 4.68
N ARG A 25 8.09 8.30 4.10
CA ARG A 25 9.06 7.88 3.10
C ARG A 25 9.01 8.76 1.86
N PHE A 26 7.82 9.14 1.42
CA PHE A 26 7.67 9.89 0.18
C PHE A 26 7.38 11.37 0.40
N GLY A 27 7.42 11.84 1.63
CA GLY A 27 7.24 13.25 1.92
C GLY A 27 5.88 13.78 1.51
N LEU A 28 4.82 13.02 1.76
CA LEU A 28 3.50 13.39 1.31
C LEU A 28 2.90 14.49 2.19
N ASP A 29 2.09 15.36 1.55
CA ASP A 29 1.33 16.35 2.28
C ASP A 29 0.25 15.68 3.11
N PRO A 30 -0.15 16.28 4.24
CA PRO A 30 -1.29 15.75 4.97
C PRO A 30 -2.56 15.67 4.13
N ALA A 31 -2.68 16.52 3.11
CA ALA A 31 -3.85 16.50 2.24
C ALA A 31 -3.81 15.40 1.20
N ASP A 32 -2.66 14.79 0.98
CA ASP A 32 -2.58 13.71 0.01
C ASP A 32 -3.26 12.47 0.55
N LEU A 33 -3.94 11.75 -0.33
CA LEU A 33 -4.65 10.56 0.08
C LEU A 33 -3.73 9.36 0.11
N VAL A 34 -3.91 8.53 1.13
CA VAL A 34 -3.18 7.27 1.26
C VAL A 34 -4.18 6.21 1.70
N PHE A 35 -4.27 5.12 0.96
CA PHE A 35 -5.12 4.00 1.31
C PHE A 35 -4.28 2.75 1.45
N VAL A 36 -4.40 2.10 2.61
CA VAL A 36 -3.66 0.87 2.90
C VAL A 36 -4.67 -0.24 3.10
N SER A 37 -4.43 -1.36 2.45
CA SER A 37 -5.29 -2.53 2.64
C SER A 37 -4.45 -3.79 2.68
N GLU A 38 -4.98 -4.80 3.36
CA GLU A 38 -4.38 -6.12 3.38
C GLU A 38 -5.23 -7.01 2.51
N GLU A 39 -4.60 -7.69 1.55
CA GLU A 39 -5.33 -8.42 0.53
C GLU A 39 -4.77 -9.81 0.35
N VAL A 40 -5.57 -10.69 -0.22
CA VAL A 40 -5.14 -12.04 -0.56
C VAL A 40 -4.66 -12.01 -2.01
N PRO A 41 -3.38 -12.34 -2.27
CA PRO A 41 -2.91 -12.38 -3.65
C PRO A 41 -3.63 -13.46 -4.43
N ARG A 42 -3.78 -13.23 -5.71
CA ARG A 42 -4.47 -14.19 -6.55
C ARG A 42 -3.56 -15.27 -7.10
N GLN A 43 -2.29 -14.95 -7.28
CA GLN A 43 -1.38 -15.89 -7.90
C GLN A 43 -0.89 -16.91 -6.90
N PRO A 44 -0.82 -18.18 -7.30
CA PRO A 44 -0.24 -19.21 -6.43
C PRO A 44 1.23 -18.92 -6.18
N GLY A 45 1.72 -19.35 -5.04
CA GLY A 45 3.12 -19.17 -4.71
C GLY A 45 3.43 -17.90 -3.96
N PHE A 46 2.47 -16.99 -3.84
CA PHE A 46 2.65 -15.76 -3.07
C PHE A 46 2.28 -16.01 -1.63
N PRO A 47 2.70 -15.14 -0.71
CA PRO A 47 2.32 -15.30 0.69
C PRO A 47 0.81 -15.22 0.86
N PRO A 48 0.29 -15.72 1.98
CA PRO A 48 -1.16 -15.71 2.18
C PRO A 48 -1.79 -14.34 2.15
N LEU A 49 -1.03 -13.31 2.56
CA LEU A 49 -1.55 -11.95 2.58
C LEU A 49 -0.49 -11.00 2.04
N GLU A 50 -0.95 -9.95 1.42
CA GLU A 50 -0.08 -8.87 0.97
C GLU A 50 -0.66 -7.55 1.41
N THR A 51 0.16 -6.53 1.47
CA THR A 51 -0.26 -5.19 1.81
C THR A 51 -0.19 -4.34 0.54
N VAL A 52 -1.28 -3.65 0.24
CA VAL A 52 -1.33 -2.78 -0.93
C VAL A 52 -1.53 -1.35 -0.46
N VAL A 53 -0.72 -0.45 -0.97
CA VAL A 53 -0.81 0.96 -0.64
C VAL A 53 -1.08 1.73 -1.92
N LEU A 54 -2.17 2.49 -1.92
CA LEU A 54 -2.45 3.44 -2.98
C LEU A 54 -2.27 4.83 -2.39
N PHE A 55 -1.51 5.67 -3.07
CA PHE A 55 -1.34 7.02 -2.56
C PHE A 55 -1.22 8.00 -3.72
N TRP A 56 -1.55 9.24 -3.41
CA TRP A 56 -1.47 10.31 -4.40
C TRP A 56 -0.36 11.27 -3.99
N ALA A 57 0.43 11.65 -4.96
CA ALA A 57 1.51 12.60 -4.75
C ALA A 57 1.56 13.47 -5.98
N GLY A 58 1.47 14.78 -5.78
CA GLY A 58 1.46 15.69 -6.92
C GLY A 58 0.27 15.47 -7.83
N GLY A 59 -0.82 14.97 -7.29
CA GLY A 59 -2.01 14.72 -8.08
C GLY A 59 -2.00 13.43 -8.86
N GLU A 60 -0.95 12.62 -8.74
CA GLU A 60 -0.84 11.38 -9.49
C GLU A 60 -0.94 10.19 -8.57
N ARG A 61 -1.63 9.16 -9.02
CA ARG A 61 -1.82 7.95 -8.24
C ARG A 61 -0.59 7.06 -8.33
N HIS A 62 -0.25 6.48 -7.18
CA HIS A 62 0.87 5.55 -7.07
C HIS A 62 0.37 4.28 -6.39
N ARG A 63 0.99 3.18 -6.71
CA ARG A 63 0.63 1.90 -6.12
C ARG A 63 1.87 1.15 -5.69
N LEU A 64 1.80 0.58 -4.49
CA LEU A 64 2.90 -0.18 -3.92
C LEU A 64 2.35 -1.47 -3.35
N ARG A 65 2.95 -2.58 -3.72
CA ARG A 65 2.58 -3.89 -3.17
C ARG A 65 3.72 -4.40 -2.33
N ILE A 66 3.39 -4.82 -1.12
CA ILE A 66 4.36 -5.38 -0.19
C ILE A 66 3.91 -6.80 0.11
N PHE A 67 4.75 -7.78 -0.18
CA PHE A 67 4.36 -9.18 -0.08
C PHE A 67 4.51 -9.69 1.34
N ARG A 68 3.86 -9.01 2.27
CA ARG A 68 3.83 -9.34 3.68
C ARG A 68 2.49 -8.93 4.25
N PRO A 69 2.02 -9.64 5.29
CA PRO A 69 0.84 -9.13 6.02
C PRO A 69 1.14 -7.76 6.61
N VAL A 70 0.08 -6.97 6.80
CA VAL A 70 0.25 -5.59 7.23
C VAL A 70 0.95 -5.50 8.58
N ALA A 71 0.75 -6.49 9.45
CA ALA A 71 1.39 -6.48 10.76
C ALA A 71 2.91 -6.63 10.67
N GLU A 72 3.41 -7.16 9.57
CA GLU A 72 4.84 -7.43 9.41
C GLU A 72 5.56 -6.38 8.59
N VAL A 73 4.84 -5.40 8.07
CA VAL A 73 5.45 -4.38 7.23
C VAL A 73 6.30 -3.45 8.08
N GLY A 74 7.52 -3.19 7.64
CA GLY A 74 8.42 -2.26 8.31
C GLY A 74 9.00 -1.26 7.32
N PRO A 75 9.77 -0.30 7.83
CA PRO A 75 10.34 0.73 6.96
C PRO A 75 11.20 0.16 5.84
N GLY A 76 11.87 -0.96 6.10
CA GLY A 76 12.73 -1.57 5.09
C GLY A 76 11.95 -2.20 3.95
N ASP A 77 10.64 -2.35 4.09
CA ASP A 77 9.83 -2.93 3.02
C ASP A 77 9.36 -1.89 2.01
N LEU A 78 9.54 -0.61 2.29
CA LEU A 78 9.17 0.43 1.37
C LEU A 78 10.36 0.80 0.49
N PRO A 79 10.13 1.08 -0.80
CA PRO A 79 11.24 1.49 -1.66
C PRO A 79 11.77 2.86 -1.27
N PRO A 80 12.98 3.19 -1.67
CA PRO A 80 13.50 4.52 -1.38
C PRO A 80 12.68 5.60 -2.10
N ALA A 81 12.74 6.80 -1.55
CA ALA A 81 11.90 7.89 -2.04
C ALA A 81 12.13 8.20 -3.53
N TRP A 82 13.36 8.01 -4.00
CA TRP A 82 13.67 8.35 -5.39
C TRP A 82 13.03 7.37 -6.39
N LEU A 83 12.53 6.24 -5.89
CA LEU A 83 11.82 5.30 -6.76
C LEU A 83 10.35 5.65 -6.95
N ARG A 84 9.87 6.71 -6.31
CA ARG A 84 8.45 7.06 -6.40
C ARG A 84 7.91 7.11 -7.83
N PRO A 85 8.63 7.70 -8.79
CA PRO A 85 8.08 7.74 -10.15
C PRO A 85 7.81 6.37 -10.74
N ALA A 86 8.56 5.35 -10.34
CA ALA A 86 8.35 4.00 -10.85
C ALA A 86 7.08 3.38 -10.28
N LEU A 87 6.50 3.96 -9.25
CA LEU A 87 5.29 3.45 -8.63
C LEU A 87 4.04 4.07 -9.22
N ARG A 88 4.18 5.00 -10.14
CA ARG A 88 3.00 5.64 -10.73
C ARG A 88 2.10 4.60 -11.36
N ASP A 89 0.82 4.78 -11.13
CA ASP A 89 -0.19 3.85 -11.58
C ASP A 89 -1.28 4.65 -12.27
N ASP A 90 -1.26 4.69 -13.59
CA ASP A 90 -2.23 5.46 -14.35
C ASP A 90 -3.48 4.64 -14.66
N GLY A 91 -3.54 3.45 -14.18
CA GLY A 91 -4.71 2.62 -14.37
C GLY A 91 -4.71 1.79 -15.62
N GLU A 92 -3.75 1.98 -16.49
CA GLU A 92 -3.77 1.27 -17.74
C GLU A 92 -3.56 -0.22 -17.57
N GLY A 93 -2.69 -0.60 -16.67
CA GLY A 93 -2.42 -2.00 -16.46
C GLY A 93 -3.53 -2.71 -15.73
N GLU A 94 -4.56 -1.99 -15.32
CA GLU A 94 -5.65 -2.58 -14.57
C GLU A 94 -6.93 -2.68 -15.36
N CYS A 95 -6.87 -2.35 -16.60
CA CYS A 95 -8.07 -2.38 -17.42
C CYS A 95 -8.19 -3.72 -18.08
N TYR A 96 -8.65 -4.69 -17.37
CA TYR A 96 -8.85 -5.99 -17.98
C TYR A 96 -9.75 -6.87 -17.14
#